data_4332fbdad3510dbd8e239cfc39719fcb
#
_entry.id   4332fbdad3510dbd8e239cfc39719fcb
#
_cell.length_a   1.000
_cell.length_b   1.000
_cell.length_c   1.000
_cell.angle_alpha   90.00
_cell.angle_beta   90.00
_cell.angle_gamma   90.00
#
_symmetry.space_group_name_H-M   'P 1'
#
loop_
_entity.id
_entity.type
_entity.pdbx_description
1 polymer ?
#
loop_
_entity_poly.entity_id
_entity_poly.type
_entity_poly.pdbx_seq_one_letter_code
_entity_poly.pdbx_strand_id
1 'polypeptide(L)'
;MAANTETINFALPKIFLMNFRRSFEIAFVGLKPGIHQFDFEVDDLFFSHYGTHDFETCAAKVKVQLDKKPGFFLLHFDIDGWVQTGCDKCGNSLRLQLWEEFKMMVKMVDDPELMNQQGDDPDMFYISRGESHLHMADWIYEFVMLSIPMQRRCSEQDLGGDQCNKDVLAKLARMEKDAGKEVVNTLQQQLEKIKKTDS
;
A
#
# COMPACT_ATOMS: atom_id res chain seq x y z
N MET A 1 -29.02 -28.97 -11.10
CA MET A 1 -28.35 -28.15 -12.14
C MET A 1 -27.27 -27.35 -11.46
N ALA A 2 -26.04 -27.82 -11.57
CA ALA A 2 -24.88 -27.17 -10.95
C ALA A 2 -24.29 -26.17 -11.97
N ALA A 3 -24.24 -24.91 -11.62
CA ALA A 3 -23.60 -23.88 -12.41
C ALA A 3 -22.09 -23.95 -12.17
N ASN A 4 -21.36 -24.35 -13.19
CA ASN A 4 -19.91 -24.24 -13.25
C ASN A 4 -19.51 -22.77 -13.31
N THR A 5 -18.92 -22.26 -12.26
CA THR A 5 -18.19 -20.99 -12.26
C THR A 5 -16.77 -21.28 -12.77
N GLU A 6 -16.56 -21.14 -14.06
CA GLU A 6 -15.21 -21.10 -14.64
C GLU A 6 -14.52 -19.81 -14.19
N THR A 7 -13.57 -19.95 -13.31
CA THR A 7 -12.58 -18.90 -12.98
C THR A 7 -11.69 -18.70 -14.20
N ILE A 8 -11.95 -17.65 -14.96
CA ILE A 8 -11.09 -17.23 -16.08
C ILE A 8 -9.82 -16.61 -15.47
N ASN A 9 -8.77 -17.43 -15.41
CA ASN A 9 -7.44 -16.99 -15.03
C ASN A 9 -6.84 -16.22 -16.21
N PHE A 10 -6.98 -14.88 -16.20
CA PHE A 10 -6.34 -14.01 -17.18
C PHE A 10 -4.84 -13.92 -16.87
N ALA A 11 -4.08 -14.92 -17.31
CA ALA A 11 -2.63 -14.79 -17.40
C ALA A 11 -2.29 -13.79 -18.52
N LEU A 12 -1.89 -12.56 -18.14
CA LEU A 12 -1.40 -11.57 -19.09
C LEU A 12 -0.25 -12.15 -19.92
N PRO A 13 -0.21 -11.92 -21.25
CA PRO A 13 0.84 -12.48 -22.09
C PRO A 13 2.22 -11.98 -21.66
N LYS A 14 3.20 -12.87 -21.63
CA LYS A 14 4.60 -12.60 -21.22
C LYS A 14 5.22 -11.34 -21.86
N ILE A 15 4.83 -11.01 -23.07
CA ILE A 15 5.29 -9.83 -23.82
C ILE A 15 4.79 -8.53 -23.18
N PHE A 16 3.56 -8.53 -22.67
CA PHE A 16 2.96 -7.36 -22.01
C PHE A 16 3.65 -7.09 -20.66
N LEU A 17 3.94 -8.12 -19.88
CA LEU A 17 4.72 -8.04 -18.65
C LEU A 17 6.15 -7.53 -18.86
N MET A 18 6.81 -7.95 -19.95
CA MET A 18 8.16 -7.49 -20.27
C MET A 18 8.18 -6.00 -20.66
N ASN A 19 7.17 -5.52 -21.40
CA ASN A 19 7.07 -4.10 -21.77
C ASN A 19 6.75 -3.23 -20.55
N PHE A 20 5.88 -3.70 -19.67
CA PHE A 20 5.54 -3.03 -18.43
C PHE A 20 6.78 -2.82 -17.54
N ARG A 21 7.54 -3.87 -17.25
CA ARG A 21 8.74 -3.77 -16.40
C ARG A 21 9.76 -2.78 -16.96
N ARG A 22 9.94 -2.74 -18.26
CA ARG A 22 10.88 -1.82 -18.91
C ARG A 22 10.51 -0.35 -18.77
N SER A 23 9.22 -0.02 -18.67
CA SER A 23 8.80 1.37 -18.46
C SER A 23 9.14 1.89 -17.06
N PHE A 24 9.47 0.98 -16.13
CA PHE A 24 9.87 1.28 -14.75
C PHE A 24 11.34 0.90 -14.48
N GLU A 25 12.21 1.01 -15.48
CA GLU A 25 13.64 0.77 -15.34
C GLU A 25 14.44 2.05 -15.49
N ILE A 26 15.48 2.20 -14.68
CA ILE A 26 16.46 3.29 -14.81
C ILE A 26 17.79 2.68 -15.24
N ALA A 27 18.21 2.94 -16.47
CA ALA A 27 19.53 2.56 -16.96
C ALA A 27 20.61 3.45 -16.34
N PHE A 28 21.30 2.95 -15.31
CA PHE A 28 22.23 3.76 -14.53
C PHE A 28 23.68 3.74 -15.05
N VAL A 29 24.06 2.79 -15.89
CA VAL A 29 25.44 2.65 -16.38
C VAL A 29 25.88 3.89 -17.15
N GLY A 30 25.01 4.46 -17.97
CA GLY A 30 25.30 5.67 -18.74
C GLY A 30 25.23 6.99 -17.97
N LEU A 31 24.71 6.98 -16.73
CA LEU A 31 24.58 8.19 -15.94
C LEU A 31 25.92 8.66 -15.37
N LYS A 32 26.16 9.95 -15.37
CA LYS A 32 27.31 10.56 -14.68
C LYS A 32 27.06 10.54 -13.15
N PRO A 33 28.12 10.59 -12.31
CA PRO A 33 27.94 10.81 -10.88
C PRO A 33 27.16 12.11 -10.63
N GLY A 34 26.25 12.08 -9.65
CA GLY A 34 25.39 13.20 -9.28
C GLY A 34 23.91 12.88 -9.34
N ILE A 35 23.08 13.92 -9.26
CA ILE A 35 21.63 13.83 -9.12
C ILE A 35 20.95 13.76 -10.50
N HIS A 36 20.05 12.79 -10.64
CA HIS A 36 19.19 12.60 -11.80
C HIS A 36 17.74 12.46 -11.35
N GLN A 37 16.80 12.95 -12.16
CA GLN A 37 15.37 12.88 -11.85
C GLN A 37 14.64 12.06 -12.90
N PHE A 38 13.69 11.26 -12.43
CA PHE A 38 12.83 10.40 -13.25
C PHE A 38 11.40 10.52 -12.74
N ASP A 39 10.44 10.56 -13.66
CA ASP A 39 9.03 10.62 -13.33
C ASP A 39 8.34 9.34 -13.80
N PHE A 40 7.52 8.73 -12.93
CA PHE A 40 6.73 7.55 -13.22
C PHE A 40 5.26 7.85 -12.98
N GLU A 41 4.42 7.39 -13.89
CA GLU A 41 2.97 7.45 -13.74
C GLU A 41 2.45 6.10 -13.28
N VAL A 42 1.61 6.13 -12.25
CA VAL A 42 1.03 4.96 -11.60
C VAL A 42 -0.48 5.06 -11.70
N ASP A 43 -1.10 4.09 -12.36
CA ASP A 43 -2.52 4.01 -12.62
C ASP A 43 -3.08 2.60 -12.34
N ASP A 44 -4.34 2.39 -12.64
CA ASP A 44 -4.98 1.08 -12.46
C ASP A 44 -4.33 -0.03 -13.28
N LEU A 45 -3.76 0.31 -14.45
CA LEU A 45 -3.05 -0.64 -15.28
C LEU A 45 -1.76 -1.10 -14.60
N PHE A 46 -1.02 -0.18 -13.97
CA PHE A 46 0.15 -0.51 -13.16
C PHE A 46 -0.21 -1.54 -12.07
N PHE A 47 -1.25 -1.25 -11.30
CA PHE A 47 -1.69 -2.12 -10.20
C PHE A 47 -2.23 -3.47 -10.67
N SER A 48 -2.81 -3.55 -11.86
CA SER A 48 -3.29 -4.83 -12.43
C SER A 48 -2.22 -5.91 -12.52
N HIS A 49 -0.93 -5.54 -12.52
CA HIS A 49 0.21 -6.47 -12.53
C HIS A 49 0.54 -7.07 -11.17
N TYR A 50 0.00 -6.49 -10.08
CA TYR A 50 0.27 -6.88 -8.69
C TYR A 50 -0.91 -7.59 -8.01
N GLY A 51 -2.02 -7.81 -8.73
CA GLY A 51 -3.18 -8.54 -8.23
C GLY A 51 -4.33 -7.65 -7.79
N THR A 52 -5.10 -8.11 -6.78
CA THR A 52 -6.28 -7.39 -6.26
C THR A 52 -5.89 -6.45 -5.13
N HIS A 53 -6.52 -5.28 -5.09
CA HIS A 53 -6.25 -4.22 -4.12
C HIS A 53 -7.54 -3.77 -3.43
N ASP A 54 -7.40 -3.13 -2.26
CA ASP A 54 -8.50 -2.62 -1.44
C ASP A 54 -8.99 -1.23 -1.86
N PHE A 55 -8.70 -0.81 -3.07
CA PHE A 55 -9.17 0.44 -3.66
C PHE A 55 -9.74 0.20 -5.07
N GLU A 56 -10.58 1.12 -5.53
CA GLU A 56 -11.26 1.01 -6.81
C GLU A 56 -10.39 1.52 -7.96
N THR A 57 -9.79 2.68 -7.77
CA THR A 57 -8.92 3.34 -8.76
C THR A 57 -7.77 4.06 -8.08
N CYS A 58 -6.64 4.19 -8.80
CA CYS A 58 -5.47 4.94 -8.38
C CYS A 58 -4.96 5.81 -9.53
N ALA A 59 -4.53 7.01 -9.21
CA ALA A 59 -3.75 7.85 -10.11
C ALA A 59 -2.72 8.62 -9.31
N ALA A 60 -1.46 8.27 -9.48
CA ALA A 60 -0.35 8.88 -8.79
C ALA A 60 0.84 9.15 -9.72
N LYS A 61 1.64 10.12 -9.33
CA LYS A 61 2.95 10.40 -9.92
C LYS A 61 4.01 10.15 -8.88
N VAL A 62 5.04 9.42 -9.26
CA VAL A 62 6.19 9.15 -8.42
C VAL A 62 7.42 9.80 -9.05
N LYS A 63 7.94 10.83 -8.39
CA LYS A 63 9.21 11.45 -8.79
C LYS A 63 10.33 10.77 -8.05
N VAL A 64 11.29 10.25 -8.79
CA VAL A 64 12.46 9.59 -8.24
C VAL A 64 13.69 10.43 -8.48
N GLN A 65 14.31 10.88 -7.40
CA GLN A 65 15.61 11.52 -7.43
C GLN A 65 16.69 10.47 -7.13
N LEU A 66 17.51 10.15 -8.10
CA LEU A 66 18.63 9.24 -7.98
C LEU A 66 19.93 10.04 -7.87
N ASP A 67 20.62 9.94 -6.74
CA ASP A 67 21.96 10.47 -6.58
C ASP A 67 22.98 9.34 -6.71
N LYS A 68 23.69 9.34 -7.86
CA LYS A 68 24.69 8.32 -8.19
C LYS A 68 26.03 8.65 -7.52
N LYS A 69 26.43 7.76 -6.60
CA LYS A 69 27.73 7.81 -5.91
C LYS A 69 28.63 6.64 -6.36
N PRO A 70 29.92 6.71 -6.08
CA PRO A 70 30.81 5.56 -6.30
C PRO A 70 30.37 4.35 -5.43
N GLY A 71 29.87 3.29 -6.07
CA GLY A 71 29.49 2.03 -5.41
C GLY A 71 28.10 1.95 -4.82
N PHE A 72 27.30 3.03 -4.83
CA PHE A 72 25.93 3.03 -4.32
C PHE A 72 25.09 4.15 -4.93
N PHE A 73 23.78 4.06 -4.75
CA PHE A 73 22.80 5.08 -5.12
C PHE A 73 21.99 5.49 -3.90
N LEU A 74 21.69 6.78 -3.78
CA LEU A 74 20.65 7.28 -2.88
C LEU A 74 19.42 7.58 -3.72
N LEU A 75 18.30 6.96 -3.37
CA LEU A 75 17.02 7.17 -4.02
C LEU A 75 16.09 7.93 -3.08
N HIS A 76 15.43 8.93 -3.62
CA HIS A 76 14.38 9.67 -2.96
C HIS A 76 13.14 9.63 -3.84
N PHE A 77 12.06 9.08 -3.30
CA PHE A 77 10.76 8.97 -3.94
C PHE A 77 9.83 10.01 -3.35
N ASP A 78 9.21 10.81 -4.21
CA ASP A 78 8.19 11.79 -3.86
C ASP A 78 6.89 11.34 -4.57
N ILE A 79 5.89 10.96 -3.78
CA ILE A 79 4.62 10.43 -4.25
C ILE A 79 3.56 11.50 -4.13
N ASP A 80 2.89 11.81 -5.22
CA ASP A 80 1.75 12.72 -5.29
C ASP A 80 0.63 12.09 -6.11
N GLY A 81 -0.58 12.04 -5.56
CA GLY A 81 -1.70 11.43 -6.26
C GLY A 81 -2.92 11.18 -5.37
N TRP A 82 -3.72 10.23 -5.77
CA TRP A 82 -4.92 9.86 -5.02
C TRP A 82 -5.35 8.42 -5.31
N VAL A 83 -6.10 7.85 -4.37
CA VAL A 83 -6.82 6.58 -4.51
C VAL A 83 -8.29 6.77 -4.19
N GLN A 84 -9.15 6.04 -4.91
CA GLN A 84 -10.57 5.92 -4.63
C GLN A 84 -10.82 4.64 -3.87
N THR A 85 -11.37 4.74 -2.67
CA THR A 85 -11.60 3.60 -1.77
C THR A 85 -12.88 3.77 -0.97
N GLY A 86 -13.26 2.79 -0.16
CA GLY A 86 -14.36 2.88 0.77
C GLY A 86 -13.93 3.41 2.14
N CYS A 87 -14.79 4.18 2.79
CA CYS A 87 -14.60 4.57 4.19
C CYS A 87 -14.81 3.37 5.11
N ASP A 88 -13.83 3.03 5.94
CA ASP A 88 -13.87 1.87 6.86
C ASP A 88 -15.00 1.97 7.90
N LYS A 89 -15.51 3.17 8.18
CA LYS A 89 -16.56 3.39 9.16
C LYS A 89 -17.98 3.36 8.59
N CYS A 90 -18.20 3.92 7.40
CA CYS A 90 -19.56 4.09 6.86
C CYS A 90 -19.76 3.49 5.48
N GLY A 91 -18.72 2.99 4.83
CA GLY A 91 -18.78 2.39 3.50
C GLY A 91 -18.95 3.39 2.33
N ASN A 92 -19.02 4.70 2.59
CA ASN A 92 -19.08 5.67 1.51
C ASN A 92 -17.77 5.68 0.71
N SER A 93 -17.91 5.92 -0.59
CA SER A 93 -16.76 6.13 -1.46
C SER A 93 -15.98 7.36 -1.01
N LEU A 94 -14.64 7.22 -0.92
CA LEU A 94 -13.72 8.20 -0.36
C LEU A 94 -12.53 8.35 -1.29
N ARG A 95 -12.20 9.58 -1.64
CA ARG A 95 -10.98 9.90 -2.38
C ARG A 95 -9.91 10.35 -1.39
N LEU A 96 -8.88 9.53 -1.25
CA LEU A 96 -7.73 9.83 -0.40
C LEU A 96 -6.60 10.44 -1.22
N GLN A 97 -6.05 11.53 -0.75
CA GLN A 97 -4.84 12.12 -1.30
C GLN A 97 -3.62 11.33 -0.80
N LEU A 98 -2.73 10.99 -1.73
CA LEU A 98 -1.42 10.41 -1.44
C LEU A 98 -0.37 11.51 -1.53
N TRP A 99 0.48 11.60 -0.51
CA TRP A 99 1.57 12.58 -0.45
C TRP A 99 2.59 12.09 0.59
N GLU A 100 3.55 11.33 0.16
CA GLU A 100 4.57 10.75 1.05
C GLU A 100 5.94 10.76 0.36
N GLU A 101 6.98 10.81 1.18
CA GLU A 101 8.35 10.74 0.73
C GLU A 101 9.05 9.52 1.33
N PHE A 102 9.75 8.76 0.48
CA PHE A 102 10.55 7.61 0.92
C PHE A 102 11.99 7.78 0.46
N LYS A 103 12.90 7.23 1.25
CA LYS A 103 14.34 7.24 0.95
C LYS A 103 14.89 5.84 1.09
N MET A 104 15.75 5.46 0.17
CA MET A 104 16.46 4.20 0.26
C MET A 104 17.87 4.30 -0.31
N MET A 105 18.74 3.42 0.15
CA MET A 105 20.09 3.27 -0.36
C MET A 105 20.22 1.95 -1.12
N VAL A 106 20.74 2.01 -2.34
CA VAL A 106 21.03 0.80 -3.13
C VAL A 106 22.53 0.64 -3.28
N LYS A 107 23.08 -0.46 -2.77
CA LYS A 107 24.51 -0.79 -2.85
C LYS A 107 24.79 -1.87 -3.88
N MET A 108 25.90 -1.75 -4.59
CA MET A 108 26.37 -2.76 -5.53
C MET A 108 27.32 -3.72 -4.83
N VAL A 109 26.97 -5.02 -4.79
CA VAL A 109 27.74 -6.09 -4.14
C VAL A 109 27.89 -7.30 -5.07
N ASP A 110 28.73 -8.25 -4.68
CA ASP A 110 28.95 -9.46 -5.49
C ASP A 110 27.87 -10.51 -5.23
N ASP A 111 27.32 -10.60 -4.01
CA ASP A 111 26.23 -11.50 -3.62
C ASP A 111 25.07 -10.71 -2.99
N PRO A 112 24.17 -10.14 -3.82
CA PRO A 112 23.06 -9.35 -3.32
C PRO A 112 21.97 -10.17 -2.65
N GLU A 113 21.75 -11.44 -3.04
CA GLU A 113 20.68 -12.26 -2.49
C GLU A 113 20.91 -12.55 -1.02
N LEU A 114 22.16 -12.94 -0.67
CA LEU A 114 22.54 -13.19 0.73
C LEU A 114 22.41 -11.92 1.57
N MET A 115 22.87 -10.78 1.04
CA MET A 115 22.81 -9.50 1.73
C MET A 115 21.38 -9.02 1.97
N ASN A 116 20.48 -9.15 0.98
CA ASN A 116 19.07 -8.77 1.11
C ASN A 116 18.32 -9.70 2.08
N GLN A 117 18.69 -10.98 2.17
CA GLN A 117 18.07 -11.91 3.14
C GLN A 117 18.50 -11.65 4.58
N GLN A 118 19.72 -11.14 4.80
CA GLN A 118 20.31 -10.88 6.11
C GLN A 118 20.17 -9.42 6.54
N GLY A 119 19.69 -8.54 5.64
CA GLY A 119 19.60 -7.11 5.89
C GLY A 119 18.55 -6.78 6.97
N ASP A 120 18.99 -6.11 8.04
CA ASP A 120 18.15 -5.63 9.13
C ASP A 120 17.61 -4.20 8.86
N ASP A 121 18.13 -3.52 7.83
CA ASP A 121 17.80 -2.15 7.50
C ASP A 121 16.81 -2.11 6.31
N PRO A 122 15.54 -1.72 6.52
CA PRO A 122 14.53 -1.68 5.47
C PRO A 122 14.82 -0.64 4.38
N ASP A 123 15.64 0.37 4.70
CA ASP A 123 15.99 1.44 3.76
C ASP A 123 17.23 1.10 2.91
N MET A 124 17.77 -0.11 3.06
CA MET A 124 18.94 -0.56 2.34
C MET A 124 18.65 -1.77 1.46
N PHE A 125 18.98 -1.65 0.18
CA PHE A 125 18.84 -2.71 -0.81
C PHE A 125 20.17 -2.99 -1.51
N TYR A 126 20.38 -4.25 -1.92
CA TYR A 126 21.61 -4.67 -2.57
C TYR A 126 21.32 -5.21 -3.97
N ILE A 127 22.14 -4.80 -4.94
CA ILE A 127 22.08 -5.27 -6.32
C ILE A 127 23.45 -5.82 -6.74
N SER A 128 23.45 -6.65 -7.80
CA SER A 128 24.71 -7.16 -8.35
C SER A 128 25.51 -6.06 -9.04
N ARG A 129 26.85 -6.13 -8.92
CA ARG A 129 27.75 -5.26 -9.70
C ARG A 129 27.61 -5.42 -11.21
N GLY A 130 27.06 -6.54 -11.67
CA GLY A 130 26.78 -6.82 -13.08
C GLY A 130 25.50 -6.19 -13.61
N GLU A 131 24.65 -5.64 -12.72
CA GLU A 131 23.42 -4.97 -13.13
C GLU A 131 23.70 -3.68 -13.89
N SER A 132 22.82 -3.39 -14.84
CA SER A 132 22.88 -2.17 -15.65
C SER A 132 21.67 -1.26 -15.47
N HIS A 133 20.61 -1.78 -14.86
CA HIS A 133 19.34 -1.10 -14.65
C HIS A 133 18.87 -1.29 -13.21
N LEU A 134 18.20 -0.25 -12.65
CA LEU A 134 17.40 -0.35 -11.44
C LEU A 134 15.96 -0.65 -11.84
N HIS A 135 15.38 -1.68 -11.23
CA HIS A 135 13.99 -2.08 -11.44
C HIS A 135 13.11 -1.39 -10.39
N MET A 136 12.44 -0.32 -10.80
CA MET A 136 11.72 0.58 -9.90
C MET A 136 10.29 0.11 -9.58
N ALA A 137 9.72 -0.79 -10.40
CA ALA A 137 8.30 -1.14 -10.34
C ALA A 137 7.87 -1.66 -8.96
N ASP A 138 8.64 -2.58 -8.37
CA ASP A 138 8.29 -3.21 -7.10
C ASP A 138 8.42 -2.22 -5.92
N TRP A 139 9.45 -1.36 -5.93
CA TRP A 139 9.59 -0.30 -4.92
C TRP A 139 8.50 0.76 -5.05
N ILE A 140 8.17 1.19 -6.28
CA ILE A 140 7.08 2.13 -6.52
C ILE A 140 5.75 1.55 -6.03
N TYR A 141 5.47 0.28 -6.33
CA TYR A 141 4.28 -0.41 -5.84
C TYR A 141 4.22 -0.39 -4.31
N GLU A 142 5.29 -0.80 -3.65
CA GLU A 142 5.38 -0.86 -2.18
C GLU A 142 5.18 0.52 -1.55
N PHE A 143 5.86 1.55 -2.04
CA PHE A 143 5.76 2.89 -1.47
C PHE A 143 4.40 3.55 -1.72
N VAL A 144 3.78 3.33 -2.88
CA VAL A 144 2.40 3.81 -3.12
C VAL A 144 1.43 3.09 -2.18
N MET A 145 1.58 1.79 -1.97
CA MET A 145 0.75 1.04 -1.00
C MET A 145 0.95 1.52 0.43
N LEU A 146 2.19 1.82 0.84
CA LEU A 146 2.50 2.37 2.15
C LEU A 146 1.98 3.81 2.36
N SER A 147 1.81 4.57 1.28
CA SER A 147 1.22 5.92 1.33
C SER A 147 -0.28 5.91 1.61
N ILE A 148 -0.95 4.77 1.47
CA ILE A 148 -2.39 4.63 1.76
C ILE A 148 -2.56 4.49 3.29
N PRO A 149 -3.31 5.39 3.95
CA PRO A 149 -3.52 5.30 5.40
C PRO A 149 -4.17 3.98 5.81
N MET A 150 -3.69 3.39 6.91
CA MET A 150 -4.28 2.16 7.48
C MET A 150 -5.74 2.33 7.91
N GLN A 151 -6.17 3.56 8.23
CA GLN A 151 -7.55 3.89 8.57
C GLN A 151 -8.09 4.90 7.57
N ARG A 152 -9.00 4.45 6.74
CA ARG A 152 -9.65 5.25 5.70
C ARG A 152 -10.99 5.75 6.23
N ARG A 153 -11.05 7.00 6.67
CA ARG A 153 -12.26 7.59 7.27
C ARG A 153 -12.61 8.90 6.61
N CYS A 154 -13.91 9.13 6.45
CA CYS A 154 -14.41 10.48 6.15
C CYS A 154 -14.11 11.37 7.36
N SER A 155 -13.13 12.28 7.24
CA SER A 155 -12.82 13.28 8.26
C SER A 155 -13.13 14.68 7.72
N GLU A 156 -13.26 15.65 8.62
CA GLU A 156 -13.47 17.06 8.24
C GLU A 156 -12.27 17.64 7.47
N GLN A 157 -11.09 17.04 7.64
CA GLN A 157 -9.83 17.47 7.04
C GLN A 157 -9.57 16.81 5.67
N ASP A 158 -10.18 15.63 5.42
CA ASP A 158 -10.04 14.92 4.16
C ASP A 158 -11.16 15.32 3.19
N LEU A 159 -10.87 16.29 2.33
CA LEU A 159 -11.63 16.63 1.11
C LEU A 159 -13.16 16.67 1.23
N GLY A 160 -13.71 17.41 2.19
CA GLY A 160 -15.09 17.80 2.08
C GLY A 160 -16.01 17.58 3.26
N GLY A 161 -15.49 17.50 4.47
CA GLY A 161 -16.29 17.59 5.68
C GLY A 161 -17.04 16.30 6.03
N ASP A 162 -17.99 16.41 6.94
CA ASP A 162 -18.81 15.32 7.51
C ASP A 162 -19.65 14.57 6.46
N GLN A 163 -18.97 13.79 5.60
CA GLN A 163 -19.58 12.99 4.53
C GLN A 163 -19.93 11.56 4.96
N CYS A 164 -19.73 11.23 6.22
CA CYS A 164 -20.11 9.92 6.74
C CYS A 164 -21.63 9.69 6.60
N ASN A 165 -22.00 8.48 6.15
CA ASN A 165 -23.39 8.07 6.08
C ASN A 165 -24.02 8.03 7.49
N LYS A 166 -24.91 8.99 7.77
CA LYS A 166 -25.55 9.17 9.08
C LYS A 166 -26.42 7.98 9.47
N ASP A 167 -27.04 7.30 8.50
CA ASP A 167 -27.88 6.13 8.77
C ASP A 167 -27.03 4.93 9.22
N VAL A 168 -25.86 4.72 8.58
CA VAL A 168 -24.92 3.68 9.00
C VAL A 168 -24.37 4.00 10.38
N LEU A 169 -23.96 5.24 10.65
CA LEU A 169 -23.48 5.65 11.96
C LEU A 169 -24.54 5.45 13.06
N ALA A 170 -25.82 5.76 12.77
CA ALA A 170 -26.91 5.53 13.70
C ALA A 170 -27.13 4.04 13.99
N LYS A 171 -26.99 3.17 12.97
CA LYS A 171 -27.05 1.71 13.15
C LYS A 171 -25.91 1.22 14.03
N LEU A 172 -24.67 1.63 13.73
CA LEU A 172 -23.50 1.26 14.52
C LEU A 172 -23.65 1.67 15.99
N ALA A 173 -24.09 2.90 16.26
CA ALA A 173 -24.32 3.38 17.61
C ALA A 173 -25.41 2.59 18.36
N ARG A 174 -26.44 2.08 17.66
CA ARG A 174 -27.45 1.18 18.26
C ARG A 174 -26.85 -0.18 18.61
N MET A 175 -26.11 -0.76 17.66
CA MET A 175 -25.46 -2.06 17.86
C MET A 175 -24.46 -2.01 19.02
N GLU A 176 -23.67 -0.96 19.16
CA GLU A 176 -22.75 -0.76 20.28
C GLU A 176 -23.48 -0.69 21.62
N LYS A 177 -24.60 0.03 21.69
CA LYS A 177 -25.43 0.12 22.90
C LYS A 177 -26.06 -1.22 23.28
N ASP A 178 -26.51 -1.98 22.29
CA ASP A 178 -27.16 -3.27 22.56
C ASP A 178 -26.12 -4.33 22.96
N ALA A 179 -24.96 -4.38 22.31
CA ALA A 179 -23.83 -5.21 22.71
C ALA A 179 -23.34 -4.87 24.12
N GLY A 180 -23.23 -3.58 24.46
CA GLY A 180 -22.87 -3.14 25.81
C GLY A 180 -23.86 -3.61 26.88
N LYS A 181 -25.17 -3.56 26.62
CA LYS A 181 -26.18 -4.08 27.52
C LYS A 181 -26.08 -5.60 27.72
N GLU A 182 -25.85 -6.33 26.67
CA GLU A 182 -25.71 -7.78 26.73
C GLU A 182 -24.51 -8.21 27.58
N VAL A 183 -23.37 -7.55 27.41
CA VAL A 183 -22.17 -7.78 28.23
C VAL A 183 -22.45 -7.47 29.72
N VAL A 184 -23.08 -6.34 30.02
CA VAL A 184 -23.42 -5.96 31.41
C VAL A 184 -24.38 -6.98 32.03
N ASN A 185 -25.43 -7.42 31.33
CA ASN A 185 -26.37 -8.42 31.81
C ASN A 185 -25.68 -9.78 32.07
N THR A 186 -24.78 -10.19 31.18
CA THR A 186 -24.01 -11.43 31.33
C THR A 186 -23.11 -11.39 32.57
N LEU A 187 -22.41 -10.27 32.78
CA LEU A 187 -21.55 -10.06 33.95
C LEU A 187 -22.37 -10.05 35.26
N GLN A 188 -23.54 -9.40 35.25
CA GLN A 188 -24.44 -9.38 36.42
C GLN A 188 -24.92 -10.81 36.76
N GLN A 189 -25.32 -11.60 35.77
CA GLN A 189 -25.73 -13.00 35.99
C GLN A 189 -24.58 -13.87 36.54
N GLN A 190 -23.35 -13.64 36.07
CA GLN A 190 -22.19 -14.37 36.59
C GLN A 190 -21.89 -13.97 38.05
N LEU A 191 -21.94 -12.68 38.37
CA LEU A 191 -21.76 -12.18 39.73
C LEU A 191 -22.81 -12.72 40.71
N GLU A 192 -24.08 -12.82 40.30
CA GLU A 192 -25.14 -13.43 41.10
C GLU A 192 -24.93 -14.92 41.38
N LYS A 193 -24.40 -15.65 40.40
CA LYS A 193 -24.06 -17.09 40.56
C LYS A 193 -22.92 -17.26 41.59
N ILE A 194 -21.90 -16.43 41.54
CA ILE A 194 -20.77 -16.50 42.48
C ILE A 194 -21.25 -16.18 43.91
N LYS A 195 -22.08 -15.15 44.09
CA LYS A 195 -22.65 -14.81 45.42
C LYS A 195 -23.52 -15.90 46.02
N LYS A 196 -24.17 -16.75 45.20
CA LYS A 196 -24.98 -17.89 45.66
C LYS A 196 -24.16 -19.13 46.01
N THR A 197 -22.90 -19.19 45.57
CA THR A 197 -22.00 -20.34 45.86
C THR A 197 -21.22 -20.10 47.17
N ASP A 198 -21.11 -18.84 47.63
CA ASP A 198 -20.40 -18.46 48.86
C ASP A 198 -21.33 -18.33 50.07
N SER A 199 -22.60 -18.72 49.98
CA SER A 199 -23.60 -18.76 51.07
C SER A 199 -24.06 -20.17 51.34
#